data_bfea4c4859c491b081c3e20e9763cafa
#
_entry.id   bfea4c4859c491b081c3e20e9763cafa
#
_cell.length_a   1.000
_cell.length_b   1.000
_cell.length_c   1.000
_cell.angle_alpha   90.00
_cell.angle_beta   90.00
_cell.angle_gamma   90.00
#
_symmetry.space_group_name_H-M   'P 1'
#
loop_
_entity.id
_entity.type
_entity.pdbx_description
1 polymer ?
#
loop_
_entity_poly.entity_id
_entity_poly.type
_entity_poly.pdbx_seq_one_letter_code
_entity_poly.pdbx_strand_id
1 'polypeptide(L)'
;PDREVSIAEYGAKSGDLQIETGRHNAEAINRAICEVSEQGGGTVRVPAGIWAVAPLRLLSGVNLHLDSQAMLKFIKSKEDYPLRITSYEGQDCIRTVSPVTAKNAENIAITGEGIIDGSGDKWRPIKKFKMTEKQWDALFTISPYVLETKETAIWMPTESILKGNHHNIQGNTEEALAAAAPYYDFYRPVMISLRHCKNVLLQGVTFMNSPAWNIHPYFCENLTVEHIQVRNPYYAQNGDGIDVESCTNVHIHHSVFETGDDAICMKSGKNAIARKIQGPCSNVYIHDCLVNEGHGGFVIGSEMSRGVKDILVENCTFVGTDVGVRMKSALGRGGVVENITL
;
A
#
# COMPACT_ATOMS: atom_id res chain seq x y z
N PRO A 1 -10.71 -13.88 -20.32
CA PRO A 1 -10.23 -15.18 -20.84
C PRO A 1 -10.45 -16.27 -19.79
N ASP A 2 -10.83 -17.47 -20.25
CA ASP A 2 -11.19 -18.60 -19.37
C ASP A 2 -9.96 -19.40 -18.89
N ARG A 3 -8.76 -18.93 -19.20
CA ARG A 3 -7.53 -19.57 -18.77
C ARG A 3 -7.32 -19.39 -17.29
N GLU A 4 -6.99 -20.49 -16.60
CA GLU A 4 -6.58 -20.50 -15.21
C GLU A 4 -5.36 -21.40 -15.06
N VAL A 5 -4.36 -20.93 -14.30
CA VAL A 5 -3.21 -21.73 -13.88
C VAL A 5 -3.02 -21.59 -12.38
N SER A 6 -2.56 -22.66 -11.73
CA SER A 6 -2.21 -22.64 -10.32
C SER A 6 -0.71 -22.36 -10.16
N ILE A 7 -0.35 -21.56 -9.16
CA ILE A 7 1.07 -21.30 -8.85
C ILE A 7 1.82 -22.57 -8.47
N ALA A 8 1.13 -23.60 -7.96
CA ALA A 8 1.71 -24.89 -7.65
C ALA A 8 2.24 -25.60 -8.91
N GLU A 9 1.60 -25.40 -10.06
CA GLU A 9 2.05 -25.95 -11.36
C GLU A 9 3.38 -25.33 -11.81
N TYR A 10 3.73 -24.17 -11.28
CA TYR A 10 4.99 -23.47 -11.56
C TYR A 10 6.07 -23.76 -10.51
N GLY A 11 5.79 -24.64 -9.56
CA GLY A 11 6.72 -25.08 -8.55
C GLY A 11 6.68 -24.29 -7.22
N ALA A 12 5.70 -23.41 -7.02
CA ALA A 12 5.53 -22.73 -5.74
C ALA A 12 5.19 -23.75 -4.63
N LYS A 13 5.67 -23.48 -3.42
CA LYS A 13 5.52 -24.37 -2.26
C LYS A 13 4.97 -23.60 -1.06
N SER A 14 3.95 -24.15 -0.40
CA SER A 14 3.35 -23.58 0.79
C SER A 14 3.97 -24.16 2.09
N GLY A 15 3.75 -23.46 3.20
CA GLY A 15 4.03 -23.93 4.57
C GLY A 15 5.30 -23.38 5.18
N ASP A 16 6.35 -23.18 4.42
CA ASP A 16 7.64 -22.68 4.86
C ASP A 16 7.74 -21.16 4.63
N LEU A 17 8.20 -20.42 5.62
CA LEU A 17 8.31 -18.96 5.60
C LEU A 17 9.77 -18.47 5.48
N GLN A 18 10.67 -19.30 5.00
CA GLN A 18 12.07 -18.93 4.79
C GLN A 18 12.22 -17.93 3.62
N ILE A 19 13.27 -17.10 3.67
CA ILE A 19 13.55 -16.12 2.62
C ILE A 19 13.72 -16.79 1.25
N GLU A 20 14.46 -17.89 1.20
CA GLU A 20 14.69 -18.67 -0.03
C GLU A 20 13.39 -19.20 -0.63
N THR A 21 12.49 -19.68 0.21
CA THR A 21 11.15 -20.13 -0.23
C THR A 21 10.34 -18.99 -0.79
N GLY A 22 10.36 -17.83 -0.11
CA GLY A 22 9.71 -16.63 -0.61
C GLY A 22 10.22 -16.18 -1.98
N ARG A 23 11.52 -16.22 -2.15
CA ARG A 23 12.18 -15.88 -3.43
C ARG A 23 11.82 -16.89 -4.52
N HIS A 24 11.85 -18.17 -4.23
CA HIS A 24 11.46 -19.25 -5.14
C HIS A 24 9.97 -19.11 -5.56
N ASN A 25 9.09 -18.88 -4.60
CA ASN A 25 7.66 -18.70 -4.89
C ASN A 25 7.40 -17.44 -5.73
N ALA A 26 8.10 -16.35 -5.46
CA ALA A 26 7.98 -15.14 -6.28
C ALA A 26 8.40 -15.37 -7.72
N GLU A 27 9.49 -16.10 -7.96
CA GLU A 27 9.91 -16.49 -9.31
C GLU A 27 8.85 -17.32 -10.01
N ALA A 28 8.26 -18.30 -9.32
CA ALA A 28 7.20 -19.15 -9.86
C ALA A 28 5.95 -18.34 -10.21
N ILE A 29 5.49 -17.49 -9.30
CA ILE A 29 4.28 -16.68 -9.49
C ILE A 29 4.49 -15.63 -10.59
N ASN A 30 5.62 -14.94 -10.60
CA ASN A 30 5.93 -13.96 -11.64
C ASN A 30 6.05 -14.61 -13.02
N ARG A 31 6.58 -15.83 -13.10
CA ARG A 31 6.61 -16.59 -14.34
C ARG A 31 5.19 -16.95 -14.81
N ALA A 32 4.32 -17.38 -13.91
CA ALA A 32 2.92 -17.67 -14.22
C ALA A 32 2.19 -16.39 -14.72
N ILE A 33 2.40 -15.27 -14.05
CA ILE A 33 1.82 -13.97 -14.44
C ILE A 33 2.29 -13.58 -15.86
N CYS A 34 3.59 -13.72 -16.12
CA CYS A 34 4.18 -13.40 -17.42
C CYS A 34 3.57 -14.25 -18.55
N GLU A 35 3.54 -15.56 -18.39
CA GLU A 35 2.98 -16.47 -19.39
C GLU A 35 1.50 -16.22 -19.64
N VAL A 36 0.71 -16.04 -18.57
CA VAL A 36 -0.73 -15.77 -18.70
C VAL A 36 -0.97 -14.44 -19.43
N SER A 37 -0.19 -13.41 -19.10
CA SER A 37 -0.29 -12.10 -19.77
C SER A 37 0.08 -12.20 -21.26
N GLU A 38 1.17 -12.86 -21.61
CA GLU A 38 1.63 -13.03 -22.99
C GLU A 38 0.64 -13.82 -23.85
N GLN A 39 -0.12 -14.69 -23.22
CA GLN A 39 -1.14 -15.51 -23.90
C GLN A 39 -2.52 -14.85 -23.93
N GLY A 40 -2.61 -13.56 -23.67
CA GLY A 40 -3.85 -12.79 -23.78
C GLY A 40 -4.65 -12.65 -22.49
N GLY A 41 -4.10 -13.08 -21.38
CA GLY A 41 -4.71 -12.90 -20.06
C GLY A 41 -5.35 -14.18 -19.50
N GLY A 42 -5.76 -14.08 -18.24
CA GLY A 42 -6.37 -15.17 -17.48
C GLY A 42 -6.16 -15.02 -15.98
N THR A 43 -6.37 -16.10 -15.26
CA THR A 43 -6.27 -16.17 -13.81
C THR A 43 -5.04 -16.94 -13.37
N VAL A 44 -4.26 -16.34 -12.48
CA VAL A 44 -3.20 -17.00 -11.72
C VAL A 44 -3.76 -17.26 -10.33
N ARG A 45 -3.97 -18.51 -10.00
CA ARG A 45 -4.62 -18.96 -8.79
C ARG A 45 -3.62 -19.29 -7.69
N VAL A 46 -3.85 -18.78 -6.50
CA VAL A 46 -3.13 -19.12 -5.27
C VAL A 46 -4.03 -20.04 -4.45
N PRO A 47 -3.71 -21.34 -4.36
CA PRO A 47 -4.51 -22.28 -3.58
C PRO A 47 -4.43 -22.02 -2.06
N ALA A 48 -5.30 -22.65 -1.29
CA ALA A 48 -5.25 -22.61 0.17
C ALA A 48 -3.86 -23.00 0.69
N GLY A 49 -3.43 -22.33 1.75
CA GLY A 49 -2.11 -22.49 2.36
C GLY A 49 -1.43 -21.17 2.63
N ILE A 50 -0.31 -21.23 3.36
CA ILE A 50 0.54 -20.04 3.62
C ILE A 50 1.73 -20.11 2.70
N TRP A 51 1.87 -19.11 1.84
CA TRP A 51 2.88 -19.02 0.81
C TRP A 51 3.81 -17.84 1.14
N ALA A 52 5.05 -18.15 1.56
CA ALA A 52 6.08 -17.13 1.63
C ALA A 52 6.35 -16.59 0.22
N VAL A 53 6.49 -15.27 0.08
CA VAL A 53 6.67 -14.66 -1.24
C VAL A 53 7.54 -13.40 -1.15
N ALA A 54 8.35 -13.17 -2.16
CA ALA A 54 9.05 -11.91 -2.44
C ALA A 54 8.21 -11.06 -3.41
N PRO A 55 8.65 -9.86 -3.82
CA PRO A 55 7.84 -8.97 -4.65
C PRO A 55 7.26 -9.58 -5.91
N LEU A 56 5.99 -9.30 -6.14
CA LEU A 56 5.24 -9.71 -7.32
C LEU A 56 4.95 -8.51 -8.23
N ARG A 57 4.92 -8.77 -9.54
CA ARG A 57 4.56 -7.78 -10.55
C ARG A 57 3.36 -8.26 -11.35
N LEU A 58 2.24 -7.53 -11.27
CA LEU A 58 1.08 -7.78 -12.11
C LEU A 58 1.29 -7.20 -13.51
N LEU A 59 0.84 -7.95 -14.50
CA LEU A 59 0.89 -7.57 -15.91
C LEU A 59 -0.52 -7.54 -16.51
N SER A 60 -0.66 -6.88 -17.65
CA SER A 60 -1.96 -6.71 -18.31
C SER A 60 -2.68 -8.04 -18.54
N GLY A 61 -3.98 -8.03 -18.31
CA GLY A 61 -4.87 -9.16 -18.52
C GLY A 61 -4.86 -10.21 -17.41
N VAL A 62 -4.10 -10.01 -16.32
CA VAL A 62 -3.95 -11.02 -15.27
C VAL A 62 -4.84 -10.72 -14.06
N ASN A 63 -5.58 -11.73 -13.64
CA ASN A 63 -6.25 -11.79 -12.35
C ASN A 63 -5.42 -12.66 -11.40
N LEU A 64 -4.87 -12.06 -10.34
CA LEU A 64 -4.28 -12.80 -9.24
C LEU A 64 -5.40 -13.19 -8.26
N HIS A 65 -5.76 -14.46 -8.26
CA HIS A 65 -6.89 -14.97 -7.46
C HIS A 65 -6.39 -15.77 -6.27
N LEU A 66 -6.75 -15.31 -5.07
CA LEU A 66 -6.42 -15.99 -3.82
C LEU A 66 -7.63 -16.79 -3.34
N ASP A 67 -7.49 -18.11 -3.29
CA ASP A 67 -8.55 -18.95 -2.75
C ASP A 67 -8.86 -18.61 -1.30
N SER A 68 -10.03 -18.98 -0.84
CA SER A 68 -10.35 -18.97 0.59
C SER A 68 -9.29 -19.76 1.35
N GLN A 69 -8.78 -19.23 2.47
CA GLN A 69 -7.69 -19.82 3.27
C GLN A 69 -6.30 -19.78 2.59
N ALA A 70 -6.14 -19.05 1.49
CA ALA A 70 -4.82 -18.75 0.95
C ALA A 70 -4.26 -17.48 1.61
N MET A 71 -2.97 -17.51 1.93
CA MET A 71 -2.23 -16.33 2.40
C MET A 71 -0.94 -16.18 1.63
N LEU A 72 -0.73 -15.01 1.03
CA LEU A 72 0.57 -14.57 0.56
C LEU A 72 1.24 -13.79 1.69
N LYS A 73 2.29 -14.35 2.26
CA LYS A 73 3.07 -13.76 3.35
C LYS A 73 4.38 -13.24 2.80
N PHE A 74 4.51 -11.93 2.71
CA PHE A 74 5.71 -11.32 2.14
C PHE A 74 6.90 -11.41 3.10
N ILE A 75 8.01 -11.94 2.59
CA ILE A 75 9.31 -11.93 3.30
C ILE A 75 9.91 -10.53 3.23
N LYS A 76 10.88 -10.23 4.11
CA LYS A 76 11.71 -9.03 4.03
C LYS A 76 13.16 -9.41 3.77
N SER A 77 13.71 -8.93 2.66
CA SER A 77 15.11 -9.10 2.27
C SER A 77 15.56 -7.90 1.44
N LYS A 78 16.69 -7.29 1.79
CA LYS A 78 17.27 -6.18 1.03
C LYS A 78 17.49 -6.50 -0.43
N GLU A 79 17.88 -7.72 -0.73
CA GLU A 79 18.16 -8.19 -2.09
C GLU A 79 16.90 -8.22 -2.94
N ASP A 80 15.76 -8.57 -2.35
CA ASP A 80 14.50 -8.72 -3.06
C ASP A 80 13.68 -7.42 -3.13
N TYR A 81 13.98 -6.47 -2.23
CA TYR A 81 13.31 -5.15 -2.19
C TYR A 81 14.32 -4.02 -2.43
N PRO A 82 14.88 -3.90 -3.63
CA PRO A 82 15.83 -2.83 -3.92
C PRO A 82 15.20 -1.45 -3.79
N LEU A 83 16.02 -0.45 -3.48
CA LEU A 83 15.62 0.95 -3.52
C LEU A 83 15.29 1.37 -4.95
N ARG A 84 14.26 2.17 -5.09
CA ARG A 84 13.78 2.72 -6.37
C ARG A 84 13.36 4.17 -6.21
N ILE A 85 13.41 4.90 -7.31
CA ILE A 85 12.75 6.20 -7.42
C ILE A 85 11.29 5.92 -7.80
N THR A 86 10.37 6.43 -7.01
CA THR A 86 8.93 6.25 -7.16
C THR A 86 8.20 7.50 -6.67
N SER A 87 6.93 7.40 -6.32
CA SER A 87 6.16 8.49 -5.71
C SER A 87 5.61 8.07 -4.36
N TYR A 88 5.73 8.95 -3.39
CA TYR A 88 5.18 8.79 -2.06
C TYR A 88 4.96 10.16 -1.44
N GLU A 89 3.89 10.31 -0.68
CA GLU A 89 3.51 11.61 -0.11
C GLU A 89 3.44 12.75 -1.16
N GLY A 90 2.96 12.42 -2.35
CA GLY A 90 2.67 13.39 -3.40
C GLY A 90 3.87 13.91 -4.18
N GLN A 91 5.04 13.30 -4.04
CA GLN A 91 6.27 13.72 -4.74
C GLN A 91 7.12 12.52 -5.13
N ASP A 92 7.98 12.72 -6.11
CA ASP A 92 8.99 11.71 -6.45
C ASP A 92 10.00 11.58 -5.32
N CYS A 93 10.32 10.36 -4.96
CA CYS A 93 11.21 10.07 -3.85
C CYS A 93 11.79 8.65 -3.91
N ILE A 94 12.72 8.39 -3.01
CA ILE A 94 13.32 7.07 -2.82
C ILE A 94 12.39 6.23 -1.95
N ARG A 95 12.11 5.01 -2.40
CA ARG A 95 11.43 3.96 -1.62
C ARG A 95 11.95 2.60 -2.04
N THR A 96 11.76 1.59 -1.20
CA THR A 96 11.94 0.21 -1.62
C THR A 96 10.83 -0.23 -2.56
N VAL A 97 11.11 -1.24 -3.36
CA VAL A 97 10.08 -1.87 -4.21
C VAL A 97 8.93 -2.36 -3.34
N SER A 98 7.71 -2.16 -3.80
CA SER A 98 6.51 -2.64 -3.11
C SER A 98 6.33 -4.15 -3.24
N PRO A 99 5.73 -4.81 -2.23
CA PRO A 99 5.36 -6.23 -2.32
C PRO A 99 4.59 -6.61 -3.58
N VAL A 100 3.60 -5.80 -3.95
CA VAL A 100 2.87 -5.99 -5.22
C VAL A 100 2.92 -4.70 -6.02
N THR A 101 3.37 -4.80 -7.27
CA THR A 101 3.43 -3.67 -8.20
C THR A 101 2.69 -3.97 -9.49
N ALA A 102 2.12 -2.94 -10.08
CA ALA A 102 1.70 -2.92 -11.47
C ALA A 102 1.98 -1.52 -12.04
N LYS A 103 2.52 -1.46 -13.24
CA LYS A 103 2.82 -0.21 -13.93
C LYS A 103 2.42 -0.30 -15.39
N ASN A 104 1.68 0.68 -15.86
CA ASN A 104 1.18 0.73 -17.23
C ASN A 104 0.42 -0.54 -17.66
N ALA A 105 -0.28 -1.18 -16.72
CA ALA A 105 -1.03 -2.40 -16.95
C ALA A 105 -2.52 -2.10 -17.13
N GLU A 106 -3.16 -2.87 -17.98
CA GLU A 106 -4.60 -2.77 -18.24
C GLU A 106 -5.29 -4.10 -17.97
N ASN A 107 -6.54 -4.03 -17.51
CA ASN A 107 -7.38 -5.22 -17.26
C ASN A 107 -6.69 -6.16 -16.26
N ILE A 108 -6.41 -5.65 -15.08
CA ILE A 108 -5.79 -6.41 -13.99
C ILE A 108 -6.74 -6.54 -12.81
N ALA A 109 -6.57 -7.60 -12.04
CA ALA A 109 -7.38 -7.82 -10.85
C ALA A 109 -6.61 -8.56 -9.76
N ILE A 110 -7.01 -8.33 -8.52
CA ILE A 110 -6.69 -9.15 -7.35
C ILE A 110 -8.02 -9.54 -6.74
N THR A 111 -8.34 -10.83 -6.75
CA THR A 111 -9.65 -11.34 -6.36
C THR A 111 -9.56 -12.51 -5.39
N GLY A 112 -10.72 -12.98 -4.95
CA GLY A 112 -10.83 -14.12 -4.04
C GLY A 112 -11.04 -13.68 -2.59
N GLU A 113 -10.96 -14.64 -1.67
CA GLU A 113 -11.22 -14.43 -0.24
C GLU A 113 -9.98 -14.68 0.62
N GLY A 114 -8.82 -14.76 0.00
CA GLY A 114 -7.55 -14.96 0.70
C GLY A 114 -6.99 -13.67 1.31
N ILE A 115 -5.76 -13.77 1.79
CA ILE A 115 -5.07 -12.71 2.54
C ILE A 115 -3.75 -12.38 1.88
N ILE A 116 -3.46 -11.08 1.75
CA ILE A 116 -2.14 -10.56 1.46
C ILE A 116 -1.61 -9.91 2.74
N ASP A 117 -0.54 -10.45 3.29
CA ASP A 117 0.14 -9.96 4.49
C ASP A 117 1.50 -9.38 4.14
N GLY A 118 1.64 -8.08 4.31
CA GLY A 118 2.86 -7.34 3.95
C GLY A 118 4.00 -7.43 4.96
N SER A 119 3.81 -8.15 6.08
CA SER A 119 4.83 -8.27 7.15
C SER A 119 5.35 -6.92 7.64
N GLY A 120 4.45 -5.94 7.75
CA GLY A 120 4.80 -4.56 8.09
C GLY A 120 5.45 -4.38 9.46
N ASP A 121 5.26 -5.32 10.38
CA ASP A 121 5.94 -5.35 11.68
C ASP A 121 7.47 -5.36 11.56
N LYS A 122 8.01 -5.88 10.47
CA LYS A 122 9.45 -5.89 10.17
C LYS A 122 9.96 -4.55 9.64
N TRP A 123 9.08 -3.65 9.29
CA TRP A 123 9.40 -2.38 8.66
C TRP A 123 9.09 -1.16 9.54
N ARG A 124 8.02 -1.24 10.35
CA ARG A 124 7.42 -0.07 10.97
C ARG A 124 8.07 0.30 12.29
N PRO A 125 8.37 1.60 12.50
CA PRO A 125 8.60 2.15 13.83
C PRO A 125 7.28 2.16 14.63
N ILE A 126 7.39 2.23 15.96
CA ILE A 126 6.22 2.24 16.85
C ILE A 126 6.36 3.38 17.88
N LYS A 127 5.34 4.20 17.98
CA LYS A 127 5.26 5.30 18.95
C LYS A 127 4.85 4.78 20.33
N LYS A 128 5.56 5.14 21.38
CA LYS A 128 5.35 4.68 22.75
C LYS A 128 3.92 4.93 23.24
N PHE A 129 3.35 6.09 22.96
CA PHE A 129 2.00 6.44 23.46
C PHE A 129 0.88 5.55 22.87
N LYS A 130 1.17 4.79 21.82
CA LYS A 130 0.24 3.82 21.23
C LYS A 130 0.36 2.41 21.82
N MET A 131 1.23 2.23 22.82
CA MET A 131 1.52 0.93 23.45
C MET A 131 1.19 0.97 24.93
N THR A 132 0.80 -0.19 25.47
CA THR A 132 0.90 -0.41 26.91
C THR A 132 2.38 -0.55 27.31
N GLU A 133 2.69 -0.36 28.59
CA GLU A 133 4.07 -0.54 29.07
C GLU A 133 4.61 -1.94 28.74
N LYS A 134 3.79 -2.97 28.97
CA LYS A 134 4.16 -4.36 28.66
C LYS A 134 4.47 -4.57 27.17
N GLN A 135 3.66 -3.99 26.29
CA GLN A 135 3.89 -4.06 24.83
C GLN A 135 5.16 -3.32 24.45
N TRP A 136 5.37 -2.14 25.02
CA TRP A 136 6.56 -1.33 24.78
C TRP A 136 7.84 -2.09 25.20
N ASP A 137 7.86 -2.63 26.41
CA ASP A 137 9.02 -3.39 26.91
C ASP A 137 9.33 -4.61 26.05
N ALA A 138 8.30 -5.29 25.55
CA ALA A 138 8.47 -6.44 24.67
C ALA A 138 9.20 -6.11 23.36
N LEU A 139 9.09 -4.87 22.84
CA LEU A 139 9.78 -4.45 21.62
C LEU A 139 11.30 -4.53 21.77
N PHE A 140 11.84 -4.31 22.98
CA PHE A 140 13.28 -4.35 23.26
C PHE A 140 13.88 -5.75 23.19
N THR A 141 13.07 -6.77 23.10
CA THR A 141 13.54 -8.13 22.79
C THR A 141 13.91 -8.28 21.31
N ILE A 142 13.42 -7.37 20.46
CA ILE A 142 13.67 -7.37 19.01
C ILE A 142 14.85 -6.46 18.69
N SER A 143 14.84 -5.22 19.18
CA SER A 143 15.92 -4.26 18.96
C SER A 143 15.99 -3.20 20.06
N PRO A 144 17.18 -2.60 20.28
CA PRO A 144 17.35 -1.57 21.31
C PRO A 144 17.14 -0.14 20.81
N TYR A 145 16.79 0.07 19.54
CA TYR A 145 16.84 1.39 18.90
C TYR A 145 15.61 2.23 19.20
N VAL A 146 15.81 3.44 19.69
CA VAL A 146 14.77 4.39 20.04
C VAL A 146 15.17 5.80 19.59
N LEU A 147 14.21 6.52 19.03
CA LEU A 147 14.30 7.94 18.75
C LEU A 147 13.47 8.69 19.79
N GLU A 148 14.11 9.56 20.58
CA GLU A 148 13.42 10.46 21.49
C GLU A 148 12.95 11.71 20.73
N THR A 149 11.68 12.04 20.86
CA THR A 149 11.10 13.27 20.29
C THR A 149 10.47 14.09 21.41
N LYS A 150 10.07 15.32 21.12
CA LYS A 150 9.35 16.17 22.07
C LYS A 150 7.99 15.60 22.49
N GLU A 151 7.37 14.79 21.62
CA GLU A 151 6.03 14.26 21.85
C GLU A 151 6.05 12.87 22.47
N THR A 152 6.98 12.01 22.02
CA THR A 152 7.04 10.61 22.45
C THR A 152 8.36 9.97 22.05
N ALA A 153 8.67 8.82 22.66
CA ALA A 153 9.70 7.93 22.17
C ALA A 153 9.16 7.09 21.00
N ILE A 154 10.00 6.81 20.02
CA ILE A 154 9.67 5.99 18.85
C ILE A 154 10.65 4.82 18.77
N TRP A 155 10.15 3.62 18.94
CA TRP A 155 10.94 2.41 18.77
C TRP A 155 11.16 2.11 17.28
N MET A 156 12.36 1.65 16.94
CA MET A 156 12.78 1.32 15.58
C MET A 156 13.19 -0.16 15.48
N PRO A 157 12.70 -0.92 14.51
CA PRO A 157 13.11 -2.32 14.36
C PRO A 157 14.57 -2.53 13.99
N THR A 158 15.22 -1.53 13.36
CA THR A 158 16.63 -1.61 12.96
C THR A 158 17.35 -0.27 13.18
N GLU A 159 18.69 -0.32 13.30
CA GLU A 159 19.52 0.88 13.36
C GLU A 159 19.46 1.72 12.07
N SER A 160 19.29 1.06 10.95
CA SER A 160 19.17 1.69 9.63
C SER A 160 18.01 2.70 9.57
N ILE A 161 16.87 2.38 10.18
CA ILE A 161 15.74 3.31 10.28
C ILE A 161 16.11 4.53 11.13
N LEU A 162 16.72 4.30 12.29
CA LEU A 162 17.12 5.39 13.18
C LEU A 162 18.10 6.35 12.49
N LYS A 163 19.10 5.81 11.84
CA LYS A 163 20.07 6.60 11.06
C LYS A 163 19.41 7.33 9.90
N GLY A 164 18.50 6.68 9.20
CA GLY A 164 17.76 7.26 8.08
C GLY A 164 16.88 8.42 8.52
N ASN A 165 16.29 8.34 9.70
CA ASN A 165 15.50 9.43 10.26
C ASN A 165 16.35 10.68 10.53
N HIS A 166 17.60 10.51 10.92
CA HIS A 166 18.52 11.62 11.13
C HIS A 166 19.09 12.21 9.84
N HIS A 167 19.39 11.37 8.86
CA HIS A 167 20.00 11.78 7.58
C HIS A 167 18.98 12.10 6.49
N ASN A 168 17.89 11.37 6.43
CA ASN A 168 16.75 11.57 5.54
C ASN A 168 17.14 12.03 4.12
N ILE A 169 17.88 11.19 3.43
CA ILE A 169 18.29 11.45 2.05
C ILE A 169 17.05 11.56 1.17
N GLN A 170 16.90 12.67 0.47
CA GLN A 170 15.78 12.97 -0.41
C GLN A 170 16.27 13.17 -1.85
N GLY A 171 15.32 13.19 -2.77
CA GLY A 171 15.57 13.42 -4.17
C GLY A 171 15.20 12.24 -5.06
N ASN A 172 15.44 12.42 -6.35
CA ASN A 172 15.06 11.46 -7.39
C ASN A 172 16.20 11.21 -8.39
N THR A 173 17.45 11.32 -7.92
CA THR A 173 18.64 11.10 -8.75
C THR A 173 19.32 9.79 -8.37
N GLU A 174 20.15 9.26 -9.26
CA GLU A 174 20.97 8.07 -8.99
C GLU A 174 21.94 8.31 -7.83
N GLU A 175 22.50 9.53 -7.71
CA GLU A 175 23.36 9.92 -6.59
C GLU A 175 22.60 9.86 -5.25
N ALA A 176 21.37 10.37 -5.23
CA ALA A 176 20.51 10.31 -4.04
C ALA A 176 20.18 8.85 -3.68
N LEU A 177 19.90 8.04 -4.68
CA LEU A 177 19.61 6.59 -4.50
C LEU A 177 20.81 5.88 -3.87
N ALA A 178 22.02 6.12 -4.36
CA ALA A 178 23.25 5.56 -3.81
C ALA A 178 23.50 6.04 -2.38
N ALA A 179 23.29 7.34 -2.11
CA ALA A 179 23.45 7.93 -0.77
C ALA A 179 22.45 7.37 0.25
N ALA A 180 21.28 6.92 -0.19
CA ALA A 180 20.24 6.35 0.67
C ALA A 180 20.54 4.90 1.10
N ALA A 181 21.38 4.18 0.41
CA ALA A 181 21.62 2.75 0.65
C ALA A 181 22.00 2.41 2.10
N PRO A 182 22.81 3.19 2.85
CA PRO A 182 23.09 2.93 4.26
C PRO A 182 21.87 3.05 5.18
N TYR A 183 20.82 3.70 4.72
CA TYR A 183 19.60 4.01 5.47
C TYR A 183 18.39 3.23 4.94
N TYR A 184 18.63 2.12 4.33
CA TYR A 184 17.68 1.30 3.57
C TYR A 184 16.30 1.14 4.24
N ASP A 185 16.27 0.73 5.49
CA ASP A 185 15.01 0.41 6.17
C ASP A 185 14.12 1.63 6.47
N PHE A 186 14.68 2.83 6.37
CA PHE A 186 13.93 4.07 6.50
C PHE A 186 12.93 4.27 5.33
N TYR A 187 13.24 3.73 4.16
CA TYR A 187 12.47 3.93 2.94
C TYR A 187 11.45 2.81 2.73
N ARG A 188 10.53 2.69 3.67
CA ARG A 188 9.48 1.67 3.68
C ARG A 188 8.58 1.76 2.45
N PRO A 189 8.19 0.62 1.82
CA PRO A 189 7.33 0.65 0.64
C PRO A 189 5.86 0.78 1.02
N VAL A 190 5.04 1.28 0.10
CA VAL A 190 3.61 0.99 0.11
C VAL A 190 3.42 -0.50 -0.24
N MET A 191 2.32 -1.12 0.18
CA MET A 191 2.16 -2.57 -0.04
C MET A 191 1.70 -2.89 -1.46
N ILE A 192 0.63 -2.26 -1.92
CA ILE A 192 0.08 -2.45 -3.27
C ILE A 192 0.27 -1.16 -4.04
N SER A 193 1.21 -1.15 -4.98
CA SER A 193 1.52 0.01 -5.81
C SER A 193 1.01 -0.20 -7.23
N LEU A 194 -0.02 0.56 -7.59
CA LEU A 194 -0.64 0.51 -8.92
C LEU A 194 -0.42 1.85 -9.60
N ARG A 195 0.40 1.87 -10.65
CA ARG A 195 0.82 3.12 -11.29
C ARG A 195 0.41 3.14 -12.77
N HIS A 196 -0.35 4.16 -13.18
CA HIS A 196 -0.80 4.32 -14.56
C HIS A 196 -1.49 3.06 -15.10
N CYS A 197 -2.35 2.46 -14.27
CA CYS A 197 -3.12 1.27 -14.63
C CYS A 197 -4.54 1.65 -15.02
N LYS A 198 -5.16 0.81 -15.84
CA LYS A 198 -6.52 1.03 -16.34
C LYS A 198 -7.35 -0.25 -16.23
N ASN A 199 -8.61 -0.09 -15.83
CA ASN A 199 -9.53 -1.19 -15.61
C ASN A 199 -8.99 -2.16 -14.56
N VAL A 200 -9.02 -1.74 -13.31
CA VAL A 200 -8.49 -2.46 -12.15
C VAL A 200 -9.62 -2.90 -11.25
N LEU A 201 -9.60 -4.16 -10.83
CA LEU A 201 -10.54 -4.71 -9.86
C LEU A 201 -9.79 -5.27 -8.65
N LEU A 202 -10.15 -4.79 -7.46
CA LEU A 202 -9.75 -5.37 -6.17
C LEU A 202 -11.02 -5.88 -5.47
N GLN A 203 -11.15 -7.20 -5.31
CA GLN A 203 -12.38 -7.82 -4.84
C GLN A 203 -12.14 -8.94 -3.84
N GLY A 204 -12.76 -8.85 -2.68
CA GLY A 204 -12.89 -9.95 -1.71
C GLY A 204 -11.69 -10.18 -0.81
N VAL A 205 -10.50 -9.78 -1.23
CA VAL A 205 -9.22 -10.05 -0.54
C VAL A 205 -9.07 -9.20 0.72
N THR A 206 -8.43 -9.77 1.73
CA THR A 206 -7.95 -9.05 2.90
C THR A 206 -6.52 -8.57 2.67
N PHE A 207 -6.32 -7.27 2.68
CA PHE A 207 -5.01 -6.61 2.57
C PHE A 207 -4.56 -6.17 3.95
N MET A 208 -3.53 -6.80 4.52
CA MET A 208 -3.17 -6.54 5.90
C MET A 208 -1.69 -6.30 6.13
N ASN A 209 -1.41 -5.59 7.21
CA ASN A 209 -0.08 -5.46 7.76
C ASN A 209 0.93 -4.87 6.78
N SER A 210 0.58 -3.71 6.22
CA SER A 210 1.43 -3.02 5.24
C SER A 210 2.65 -2.36 5.88
N PRO A 211 3.78 -2.29 5.16
CA PRO A 211 4.98 -1.59 5.64
C PRO A 211 4.81 -0.09 5.85
N ALA A 212 4.05 0.55 4.97
CA ALA A 212 3.65 1.96 5.01
C ALA A 212 2.18 2.03 4.55
N TRP A 213 1.80 2.89 3.62
CA TRP A 213 0.44 2.88 3.05
C TRP A 213 0.09 1.49 2.52
N ASN A 214 -1.16 1.09 2.64
CA ASN A 214 -1.58 -0.24 2.19
C ASN A 214 -1.78 -0.26 0.67
N ILE A 215 -2.85 0.34 0.17
CA ILE A 215 -3.20 0.33 -1.26
C ILE A 215 -2.99 1.72 -1.83
N HIS A 216 -2.11 1.85 -2.83
CA HIS A 216 -1.79 3.13 -3.45
C HIS A 216 -1.96 3.08 -4.96
N PRO A 217 -3.18 3.32 -5.46
CA PRO A 217 -3.39 3.59 -6.88
C PRO A 217 -2.95 5.02 -7.20
N TYR A 218 -2.13 5.15 -8.25
CA TYR A 218 -1.53 6.39 -8.70
C TYR A 218 -1.76 6.57 -10.19
N PHE A 219 -2.45 7.62 -10.60
CA PHE A 219 -2.85 7.85 -11.99
C PHE A 219 -3.54 6.64 -12.63
N CYS A 220 -4.40 5.96 -11.88
CA CYS A 220 -5.22 4.87 -12.40
C CYS A 220 -6.56 5.39 -12.89
N GLU A 221 -7.14 4.67 -13.84
CA GLU A 221 -8.44 4.95 -14.43
C GLU A 221 -9.32 3.70 -14.37
N ASN A 222 -10.61 3.88 -14.04
CA ASN A 222 -11.57 2.80 -13.92
C ASN A 222 -11.13 1.76 -12.88
N LEU A 223 -11.06 2.18 -11.63
CA LEU A 223 -10.73 1.33 -10.48
C LEU A 223 -12.00 0.97 -9.71
N THR A 224 -12.23 -0.32 -9.52
CA THR A 224 -13.27 -0.84 -8.64
C THR A 224 -12.64 -1.55 -7.45
N VAL A 225 -13.08 -1.18 -6.26
CA VAL A 225 -12.68 -1.79 -4.98
C VAL A 225 -13.93 -2.21 -4.25
N GLU A 226 -14.13 -3.51 -4.10
CA GLU A 226 -15.37 -4.03 -3.52
C GLU A 226 -15.15 -5.25 -2.63
N HIS A 227 -15.90 -5.32 -1.55
CA HIS A 227 -15.89 -6.45 -0.62
C HIS A 227 -14.50 -6.80 -0.09
N ILE A 228 -13.59 -5.83 -0.02
CA ILE A 228 -12.26 -6.03 0.55
C ILE A 228 -12.25 -5.72 2.05
N GLN A 229 -11.24 -6.22 2.73
CA GLN A 229 -10.87 -5.79 4.07
C GLN A 229 -9.45 -5.26 4.04
N VAL A 230 -9.25 -4.08 4.62
CA VAL A 230 -7.92 -3.53 4.87
C VAL A 230 -7.68 -3.54 6.36
N ARG A 231 -6.62 -4.20 6.81
CA ARG A 231 -6.35 -4.40 8.24
C ARG A 231 -4.91 -4.05 8.57
N ASN A 232 -4.72 -2.86 9.10
CA ASN A 232 -3.47 -2.45 9.73
C ASN A 232 -3.69 -2.27 11.23
N PRO A 233 -2.69 -2.60 12.07
CA PRO A 233 -2.79 -2.31 13.50
C PRO A 233 -3.00 -0.80 13.75
N TYR A 234 -3.73 -0.45 14.80
CA TYR A 234 -3.97 0.96 15.15
C TYR A 234 -2.68 1.75 15.41
N TYR A 235 -1.60 1.08 15.76
CA TYR A 235 -0.27 1.66 15.98
C TYR A 235 0.60 1.73 14.72
N ALA A 236 0.10 1.25 13.59
CA ALA A 236 0.85 1.24 12.34
C ALA A 236 1.11 2.66 11.84
N GLN A 237 2.34 3.11 11.95
CA GLN A 237 2.73 4.44 11.46
C GLN A 237 2.65 4.47 9.94
N ASN A 238 1.97 5.50 9.38
CA ASN A 238 1.62 5.59 7.97
C ASN A 238 0.84 4.37 7.47
N GLY A 239 0.07 3.75 8.35
CA GLY A 239 -0.75 2.60 8.04
C GLY A 239 -2.10 2.98 7.43
N ASP A 240 -2.08 3.84 6.40
CA ASP A 240 -3.25 4.25 5.65
C ASP A 240 -3.93 3.05 4.98
N GLY A 241 -5.23 3.13 4.78
CA GLY A 241 -5.99 2.07 4.13
C GLY A 241 -5.83 2.10 2.62
N ILE A 242 -6.39 3.11 1.99
CA ILE A 242 -6.24 3.35 0.55
C ILE A 242 -5.99 4.83 0.29
N ASP A 243 -4.94 5.12 -0.45
CA ASP A 243 -4.56 6.46 -0.89
C ASP A 243 -4.77 6.56 -2.39
N VAL A 244 -5.91 7.10 -2.77
CA VAL A 244 -6.31 7.26 -4.17
C VAL A 244 -5.69 8.56 -4.69
N GLU A 245 -4.62 8.45 -5.46
CA GLU A 245 -3.84 9.60 -5.90
C GLU A 245 -3.98 9.85 -7.40
N SER A 246 -4.54 11.00 -7.78
CA SER A 246 -4.73 11.40 -9.18
C SER A 246 -5.42 10.35 -10.05
N CYS A 247 -6.37 9.62 -9.47
CA CYS A 247 -7.15 8.61 -10.17
C CYS A 247 -8.48 9.19 -10.66
N THR A 248 -9.04 8.58 -11.67
CA THR A 248 -10.31 8.95 -12.29
C THR A 248 -11.23 7.74 -12.44
N ASN A 249 -12.53 7.93 -12.21
CA ASN A 249 -13.53 6.88 -12.28
C ASN A 249 -13.22 5.75 -11.29
N VAL A 250 -13.36 6.05 -10.02
CA VAL A 250 -13.08 5.13 -8.90
C VAL A 250 -14.36 4.80 -8.19
N HIS A 251 -14.59 3.52 -7.93
CA HIS A 251 -15.73 3.02 -7.19
C HIS A 251 -15.25 2.15 -6.04
N ILE A 252 -15.50 2.60 -4.80
CA ILE A 252 -15.12 1.89 -3.58
C ILE A 252 -16.40 1.61 -2.79
N HIS A 253 -16.72 0.33 -2.57
CA HIS A 253 -17.95 -0.01 -1.87
C HIS A 253 -17.88 -1.35 -1.13
N HIS A 254 -18.80 -1.52 -0.18
CA HIS A 254 -18.98 -2.75 0.60
C HIS A 254 -17.66 -3.27 1.17
N SER A 255 -16.82 -2.38 1.67
CA SER A 255 -15.49 -2.69 2.17
C SER A 255 -15.30 -2.22 3.60
N VAL A 256 -14.38 -2.87 4.30
CA VAL A 256 -14.05 -2.57 5.71
C VAL A 256 -12.60 -2.14 5.81
N PHE A 257 -12.36 -1.05 6.53
CA PHE A 257 -11.03 -0.48 6.75
C PHE A 257 -10.76 -0.37 8.25
N GLU A 258 -9.72 -1.05 8.71
CA GLU A 258 -9.13 -0.90 10.04
C GLU A 258 -7.70 -0.39 9.87
N THR A 259 -7.40 0.82 10.33
CA THR A 259 -6.14 1.48 9.97
C THR A 259 -5.44 2.13 11.16
N GLY A 260 -4.16 2.39 10.99
CA GLY A 260 -3.35 3.12 11.96
C GLY A 260 -3.17 4.60 11.60
N ASP A 261 -3.61 5.01 10.42
CA ASP A 261 -3.60 6.37 9.92
C ASP A 261 -4.90 6.64 9.15
N ASP A 262 -4.94 7.45 8.10
CA ASP A 262 -6.15 7.76 7.34
C ASP A 262 -6.68 6.51 6.61
N ALA A 263 -7.99 6.27 6.67
CA ALA A 263 -8.57 5.05 6.12
C ALA A 263 -8.77 5.13 4.60
N ILE A 264 -9.57 6.09 4.14
CA ILE A 264 -9.87 6.32 2.72
C ILE A 264 -9.47 7.75 2.39
N CYS A 265 -8.37 7.91 1.67
CA CYS A 265 -7.76 9.21 1.43
C CYS A 265 -7.64 9.52 -0.06
N MET A 266 -8.11 10.73 -0.44
CA MET A 266 -7.96 11.25 -1.80
C MET A 266 -6.77 12.19 -1.86
N LYS A 267 -5.87 11.95 -2.83
CA LYS A 267 -4.63 12.69 -3.01
C LYS A 267 -4.42 13.07 -4.47
N SER A 268 -3.62 14.09 -4.71
CA SER A 268 -3.28 14.52 -6.07
C SER A 268 -1.96 15.30 -6.15
N GLY A 269 -0.93 14.80 -5.48
CA GLY A 269 0.41 15.38 -5.56
C GLY A 269 0.68 16.55 -4.63
N LYS A 270 1.93 16.94 -4.51
CA LYS A 270 2.44 17.91 -3.55
C LYS A 270 3.10 19.11 -4.22
N ASN A 271 2.55 20.29 -3.94
CA ASN A 271 3.13 21.61 -4.25
C ASN A 271 3.27 21.90 -5.75
N ALA A 272 4.05 22.94 -6.08
CA ALA A 272 4.15 23.47 -7.44
C ALA A 272 4.67 22.45 -8.48
N ILE A 273 5.56 21.55 -8.07
CA ILE A 273 6.11 20.56 -8.98
C ILE A 273 5.05 19.57 -9.46
N ALA A 274 4.14 19.19 -8.58
CA ALA A 274 3.04 18.31 -8.94
C ALA A 274 2.07 18.97 -9.94
N ARG A 275 1.84 20.28 -9.80
CA ARG A 275 0.92 21.03 -10.70
C ARG A 275 1.40 21.15 -12.15
N LYS A 276 2.65 20.80 -12.43
CA LYS A 276 3.16 20.76 -13.81
C LYS A 276 2.52 19.67 -14.66
N ILE A 277 1.93 18.68 -14.02
CA ILE A 277 1.25 17.55 -14.67
C ILE A 277 -0.23 17.62 -14.31
N GLN A 278 -1.11 17.55 -15.29
CA GLN A 278 -2.54 17.46 -15.10
C GLN A 278 -2.89 16.09 -14.51
N GLY A 279 -3.84 16.04 -13.60
CA GLY A 279 -4.29 14.77 -13.01
C GLY A 279 -4.96 14.96 -11.65
N PRO A 280 -6.13 15.61 -11.61
CA PRO A 280 -6.91 15.65 -10.39
C PRO A 280 -7.35 14.25 -9.99
N CYS A 281 -7.62 14.04 -8.70
CA CYS A 281 -8.39 12.91 -8.24
C CYS A 281 -9.87 13.24 -8.45
N SER A 282 -10.56 12.51 -9.32
CA SER A 282 -11.90 12.91 -9.76
C SER A 282 -12.83 11.75 -10.10
N ASN A 283 -14.13 12.02 -10.01
CA ASN A 283 -15.18 11.07 -10.27
C ASN A 283 -15.02 9.80 -9.43
N VAL A 284 -15.15 9.98 -8.12
CA VAL A 284 -15.02 8.90 -7.14
C VAL A 284 -16.35 8.69 -6.43
N TYR A 285 -16.81 7.46 -6.41
CA TYR A 285 -18.00 7.06 -5.67
C TYR A 285 -17.62 6.06 -4.57
N ILE A 286 -17.88 6.43 -3.32
CA ILE A 286 -17.60 5.63 -2.14
C ILE A 286 -18.91 5.41 -1.39
N HIS A 287 -19.31 4.15 -1.19
CA HIS A 287 -20.54 3.88 -0.46
C HIS A 287 -20.52 2.53 0.27
N ASP A 288 -21.38 2.43 1.28
CA ASP A 288 -21.55 1.19 2.05
C ASP A 288 -20.21 0.63 2.58
N CYS A 289 -19.36 1.52 3.08
CA CYS A 289 -18.09 1.18 3.71
C CYS A 289 -18.13 1.40 5.21
N LEU A 290 -17.42 0.55 5.94
CA LEU A 290 -17.18 0.68 7.37
C LEU A 290 -15.70 0.99 7.60
N VAL A 291 -15.44 2.06 8.33
CA VAL A 291 -14.11 2.36 8.87
C VAL A 291 -14.14 2.14 10.37
N ASN A 292 -13.25 1.31 10.85
CA ASN A 292 -13.10 1.02 12.27
C ASN A 292 -11.66 1.38 12.68
N GLU A 293 -11.54 2.37 13.55
CA GLU A 293 -10.27 2.99 13.92
C GLU A 293 -9.59 3.74 12.77
N GLY A 294 -8.56 4.51 13.08
CA GLY A 294 -7.81 5.33 12.13
C GLY A 294 -7.80 6.80 12.51
N HIS A 295 -7.00 7.61 11.82
CA HIS A 295 -6.95 9.04 12.04
C HIS A 295 -8.16 9.73 11.40
N GLY A 296 -8.44 9.47 10.13
CA GLY A 296 -9.60 9.99 9.43
C GLY A 296 -10.36 8.89 8.69
N GLY A 297 -11.69 8.96 8.67
CA GLY A 297 -12.53 8.03 7.94
C GLY A 297 -12.45 8.28 6.44
N PHE A 298 -12.94 9.42 6.01
CA PHE A 298 -12.74 9.95 4.66
C PHE A 298 -11.92 11.23 4.71
N VAL A 299 -10.82 11.26 3.96
CA VAL A 299 -9.82 12.32 4.02
C VAL A 299 -9.47 12.83 2.63
N ILE A 300 -9.30 14.14 2.51
CA ILE A 300 -8.69 14.78 1.34
C ILE A 300 -7.38 15.42 1.79
N GLY A 301 -6.30 15.10 1.09
CA GLY A 301 -4.98 15.70 1.31
C GLY A 301 -4.15 15.00 2.41
N SER A 302 -3.11 15.73 2.95
CA SER A 302 -2.73 17.11 2.62
C SER A 302 -2.20 17.30 1.19
N GLU A 303 -1.71 16.29 0.53
CA GLU A 303 -1.20 16.34 -0.85
C GLU A 303 -2.38 16.34 -1.83
N MET A 304 -2.79 17.54 -2.27
CA MET A 304 -3.98 17.73 -3.13
C MET A 304 -3.73 18.77 -4.23
N SER A 305 -2.48 18.94 -4.63
CA SER A 305 -2.05 20.06 -5.46
C SER A 305 -2.56 20.03 -6.90
N ARG A 306 -2.91 18.85 -7.45
CA ARG A 306 -3.54 18.72 -8.78
C ARG A 306 -5.05 18.87 -8.74
N GLY A 307 -5.64 18.99 -7.54
CA GLY A 307 -7.08 19.12 -7.34
C GLY A 307 -7.76 17.79 -6.98
N VAL A 308 -8.89 17.92 -6.31
CA VAL A 308 -9.80 16.80 -5.94
C VAL A 308 -11.22 17.27 -6.22
N LYS A 309 -11.95 16.54 -7.03
CA LYS A 309 -13.30 16.96 -7.43
C LYS A 309 -14.25 15.81 -7.77
N ASP A 310 -15.53 16.11 -7.74
CA ASP A 310 -16.58 15.17 -8.12
C ASP A 310 -16.52 13.88 -7.29
N ILE A 311 -16.61 14.02 -5.99
CA ILE A 311 -16.59 12.92 -5.02
C ILE A 311 -17.97 12.80 -4.37
N LEU A 312 -18.52 11.58 -4.38
CA LEU A 312 -19.72 11.25 -3.61
C LEU A 312 -19.38 10.16 -2.59
N VAL A 313 -19.66 10.45 -1.32
CA VAL A 313 -19.53 9.48 -0.22
C VAL A 313 -20.89 9.35 0.45
N GLU A 314 -21.45 8.15 0.50
CA GLU A 314 -22.75 7.92 1.14
C GLU A 314 -22.85 6.55 1.80
N ASN A 315 -23.74 6.44 2.79
CA ASN A 315 -23.98 5.21 3.53
C ASN A 315 -22.71 4.58 4.12
N CYS A 316 -21.78 5.41 4.58
CA CYS A 316 -20.56 4.97 5.24
C CYS A 316 -20.66 5.18 6.75
N THR A 317 -20.03 4.29 7.51
CA THR A 317 -19.96 4.37 8.96
C THR A 317 -18.51 4.48 9.40
N PHE A 318 -18.19 5.49 10.20
CA PHE A 318 -16.85 5.70 10.76
C PHE A 318 -16.92 5.56 12.27
N VAL A 319 -16.22 4.58 12.82
CA VAL A 319 -16.23 4.25 14.26
C VAL A 319 -14.82 4.25 14.81
N GLY A 320 -14.60 4.95 15.92
CA GLY A 320 -13.29 4.97 16.57
C GLY A 320 -12.21 5.73 15.81
N THR A 321 -12.56 6.51 14.79
CA THR A 321 -11.65 7.43 14.11
C THR A 321 -11.45 8.70 14.92
N ASP A 322 -10.26 9.31 14.85
CA ASP A 322 -10.01 10.60 15.50
C ASP A 322 -10.92 11.69 14.89
N VAL A 323 -11.11 11.62 13.58
CA VAL A 323 -12.03 12.52 12.83
C VAL A 323 -12.76 11.69 11.78
N GLY A 324 -14.07 11.86 11.65
CA GLY A 324 -14.85 11.15 10.63
C GLY A 324 -14.53 11.61 9.21
N VAL A 325 -14.57 12.91 8.97
CA VAL A 325 -14.27 13.55 7.69
C VAL A 325 -13.24 14.65 7.90
N ARG A 326 -12.20 14.66 7.07
CA ARG A 326 -11.11 15.62 7.20
C ARG A 326 -10.64 16.12 5.83
N MET A 327 -10.53 17.44 5.69
CA MET A 327 -9.88 18.07 4.56
C MET A 327 -8.62 18.76 5.04
N LYS A 328 -7.47 18.32 4.54
CA LYS A 328 -6.15 18.82 4.92
C LYS A 328 -5.51 19.55 3.75
N SER A 329 -4.81 20.62 4.05
CA SER A 329 -3.95 21.33 3.11
C SER A 329 -2.76 21.94 3.85
N ALA A 330 -1.88 22.58 3.14
CA ALA A 330 -0.75 23.31 3.69
C ALA A 330 -0.38 24.47 2.76
N LEU A 331 0.36 25.42 3.29
CA LEU A 331 0.90 26.51 2.47
C LEU A 331 1.74 25.95 1.32
N GLY A 332 1.53 26.47 0.11
CA GLY A 332 2.23 26.02 -1.10
C GLY A 332 1.57 24.85 -1.83
N ARG A 333 0.57 24.16 -1.25
CA ARG A 333 -0.15 23.09 -1.95
C ARG A 333 -0.84 23.58 -3.22
N GLY A 334 -1.59 24.70 -3.14
CA GLY A 334 -2.48 25.10 -4.23
C GLY A 334 -3.53 24.01 -4.46
N GLY A 335 -4.04 23.97 -5.70
CA GLY A 335 -5.08 23.01 -6.07
C GLY A 335 -6.47 23.50 -5.66
N VAL A 336 -7.48 22.86 -6.25
CA VAL A 336 -8.90 23.15 -5.98
C VAL A 336 -9.58 21.90 -5.49
N VAL A 337 -10.34 22.02 -4.41
CA VAL A 337 -11.23 20.97 -3.91
C VAL A 337 -12.65 21.46 -4.16
N GLU A 338 -13.38 20.75 -5.01
CA GLU A 338 -14.72 21.17 -5.41
C GLU A 338 -15.66 19.97 -5.66
N ASN A 339 -16.97 20.23 -5.50
CA ASN A 339 -18.01 19.26 -5.76
C ASN A 339 -17.82 17.96 -4.94
N ILE A 340 -17.71 18.12 -3.63
CA ILE A 340 -17.58 17.01 -2.67
C ILE A 340 -18.92 16.88 -1.93
N THR A 341 -19.56 15.73 -2.06
CA THR A 341 -20.84 15.44 -1.40
C THR A 341 -20.66 14.26 -0.44
N LEU A 342 -21.12 14.47 0.81
CA LEU A 342 -21.15 13.44 1.83
C LEU A 342 -22.58 13.32 2.40
#